data_baa504023ebe03b3379a63fad87ab4a0
#
_entry.id   baa504023ebe03b3379a63fad87ab4a0
#
_cell.length_a   1.000
_cell.length_b   1.000
_cell.length_c   1.000
_cell.angle_alpha   90.00
_cell.angle_beta   90.00
_cell.angle_gamma   90.00
#
_symmetry.space_group_name_H-M   'P 1'
#
loop_
_entity.id
_entity.type
_entity.pdbx_description
1 polymer ?
#
loop_
_entity_poly.entity_id
_entity_poly.type
_entity_poly.pdbx_seq_one_letter_code
_entity_poly.pdbx_strand_id
1 'polypeptide(L)'
;MHKIMDRVLEKKKGIALIFSKRALPYLFGAMMAAFILWLILRDDASTLRVNADTLSVSEVRAGEFNDYIRISGQVQPMTTIQVSPRESGIVEEIVIEEGTQVNAGDVIIRLSNDDLDLEILNSEANLAEKENALRNTMIQMEQEKMQLSLNILELETEVKRKGRALESQRRLFDDGLIGKEEFLRSEEDYTLFCKKLEVTVARAEQDSMYRKVQIKQMEESLENMKLNMQRIRRRKENLSVKAPIDGELGLLEVALGQSIGSGSKIGQINATGSYKIEAQIDEHYIDRVSAGLTATFERQNETYDAVIRKVYPEVRSGKFQADFRFSGEQPLNIRSGQTYYLNLQLGQPESAILIPRGTFYQKTGGKWIYVVAPEGGKAVKREIRIGRQNPQFYEVLEGLEPGEKVITSGYDNFGDNEVLVFLSLPVKPAMTRIYPYTVIPSLSRNQRICHSERSRGIFNS
;
A
#
# COMPACT_ATOMS: atom_id res chain seq x y z
N MET A 1 86.18 92.22 -62.07
CA MET A 1 86.03 92.68 -60.64
C MET A 1 84.77 91.98 -60.09
N HIS A 2 84.98 91.38 -59.02
CA HIS A 2 84.11 90.82 -57.96
C HIS A 2 83.73 89.33 -58.08
N LYS A 3 84.29 88.73 -57.13
CA LYS A 3 84.19 87.53 -56.44
C LYS A 3 82.79 87.25 -55.97
N ILE A 4 82.30 85.98 -56.21
CA ILE A 4 81.14 85.47 -55.48
C ILE A 4 81.46 84.11 -54.95
N MET A 5 81.21 83.96 -53.70
CA MET A 5 81.43 82.81 -52.84
C MET A 5 80.41 81.71 -53.06
N ASP A 6 80.93 80.51 -53.27
CA ASP A 6 80.20 79.23 -53.26
C ASP A 6 79.89 78.87 -51.87
N ARG A 7 78.64 78.50 -51.55
CA ARG A 7 78.21 77.82 -50.33
C ARG A 7 77.72 76.44 -50.67
N VAL A 8 78.50 75.51 -50.27
CA VAL A 8 78.17 74.07 -50.37
C VAL A 8 77.08 73.74 -49.38
N LEU A 9 75.97 73.15 -49.84
CA LEU A 9 74.93 72.56 -48.99
C LEU A 9 75.24 71.08 -48.75
N GLU A 10 75.45 70.71 -47.49
CA GLU A 10 75.63 69.30 -47.11
C GLU A 10 74.32 68.50 -47.31
N LYS A 11 74.34 67.42 -48.07
CA LYS A 11 73.31 66.46 -48.25
C LYS A 11 73.22 65.52 -47.08
N LYS A 12 72.09 65.60 -46.31
CA LYS A 12 71.78 64.63 -45.23
C LYS A 12 71.59 63.23 -45.83
N LYS A 13 72.53 62.30 -45.62
CA LYS A 13 72.40 60.91 -45.82
C LYS A 13 71.53 60.33 -44.72
N GLY A 14 70.28 59.95 -45.05
CA GLY A 14 69.43 59.34 -44.01
C GLY A 14 68.29 58.44 -44.52
N ILE A 15 67.93 58.49 -45.78
CA ILE A 15 66.70 57.75 -46.26
C ILE A 15 66.99 56.80 -47.47
N ALA A 16 68.19 56.76 -47.97
CA ALA A 16 68.49 56.02 -49.22
C ALA A 16 68.90 54.58 -49.04
N LEU A 17 68.96 54.08 -47.77
CA LEU A 17 69.33 52.67 -47.49
C LEU A 17 68.13 51.70 -47.47
N ILE A 18 66.90 52.19 -47.52
CA ILE A 18 65.69 51.35 -47.44
C ILE A 18 65.24 50.85 -48.82
N PHE A 19 65.74 51.41 -49.89
CA PHE A 19 65.37 51.05 -51.30
C PHE A 19 66.51 50.35 -52.06
N SER A 20 67.43 49.72 -51.44
CA SER A 20 68.40 48.87 -52.12
C SER A 20 67.67 47.59 -52.64
N LYS A 21 67.88 47.29 -53.94
CA LYS A 21 67.29 46.07 -54.57
C LYS A 21 67.57 44.76 -53.84
N ARG A 22 68.52 44.72 -52.92
CA ARG A 22 68.84 43.58 -52.00
C ARG A 22 68.08 43.59 -50.68
N ALA A 23 67.51 44.72 -50.24
CA ALA A 23 66.73 44.79 -49.00
C ALA A 23 65.19 44.55 -49.24
N LEU A 24 64.74 44.63 -50.50
CA LEU A 24 63.34 44.44 -50.84
C LEU A 24 62.73 43.06 -50.44
N PRO A 25 63.48 41.92 -50.59
CA PRO A 25 62.93 40.60 -50.14
C PRO A 25 62.83 40.50 -48.61
N TYR A 26 63.72 41.14 -47.85
CA TYR A 26 63.66 41.17 -46.38
C TYR A 26 62.52 42.05 -45.83
N LEU A 27 62.24 43.16 -46.49
CA LEU A 27 61.09 44.01 -46.21
C LEU A 27 59.76 43.30 -46.50
N PHE A 28 59.70 42.56 -47.63
CA PHE A 28 58.52 41.76 -47.95
C PHE A 28 58.35 40.60 -46.99
N GLY A 29 59.41 39.96 -46.57
CA GLY A 29 59.42 38.92 -45.53
C GLY A 29 58.95 39.43 -44.16
N ALA A 30 59.45 40.61 -43.74
CA ALA A 30 59.01 41.24 -42.50
C ALA A 30 57.55 41.71 -42.53
N MET A 31 57.07 42.21 -43.66
CA MET A 31 55.67 42.60 -43.85
C MET A 31 54.76 41.38 -43.90
N MET A 32 55.22 40.27 -44.49
CA MET A 32 54.46 39.02 -44.52
C MET A 32 54.45 38.37 -43.11
N ALA A 33 55.54 38.44 -42.35
CA ALA A 33 55.63 38.00 -40.97
C ALA A 33 54.71 38.86 -40.06
N ALA A 34 54.71 40.16 -40.21
CA ALA A 34 53.81 41.08 -39.52
C ALA A 34 52.33 40.86 -39.88
N PHE A 35 52.05 40.54 -41.11
CA PHE A 35 50.70 40.20 -41.56
C PHE A 35 50.23 38.84 -41.06
N ILE A 36 51.14 37.84 -40.99
CA ILE A 36 50.83 36.52 -40.38
C ILE A 36 50.65 36.68 -38.87
N LEU A 37 51.54 37.50 -38.23
CA LEU A 37 51.37 37.78 -36.81
C LEU A 37 50.10 38.58 -36.52
N TRP A 38 49.71 39.51 -37.39
CA TRP A 38 48.42 40.20 -37.33
C TRP A 38 47.22 39.26 -37.52
N LEU A 39 47.34 38.30 -38.49
CA LEU A 39 46.32 37.26 -38.67
C LEU A 39 46.19 36.30 -37.46
N ILE A 40 47.31 35.97 -36.81
CA ILE A 40 47.34 35.09 -35.60
C ILE A 40 46.84 35.85 -34.38
N LEU A 41 47.07 37.15 -34.30
CA LEU A 41 46.63 38.03 -33.18
C LEU A 41 45.21 38.59 -33.45
N ARG A 42 44.60 38.34 -34.57
CA ARG A 42 43.26 38.74 -34.87
C ARG A 42 42.33 37.72 -34.28
N ASP A 43 41.84 37.96 -33.05
CA ASP A 43 40.74 37.26 -32.44
C ASP A 43 39.46 37.48 -33.25
N ASP A 44 39.25 36.65 -34.24
CA ASP A 44 37.98 36.58 -35.01
C ASP A 44 36.93 35.83 -34.15
N ALA A 45 36.59 36.34 -32.92
CA ALA A 45 35.45 35.85 -32.19
C ALA A 45 34.20 36.02 -33.04
N SER A 46 33.58 34.91 -33.45
CA SER A 46 32.35 34.95 -34.21
C SER A 46 31.26 35.68 -33.44
N THR A 47 30.74 36.76 -34.06
CA THR A 47 29.76 37.65 -33.40
C THR A 47 28.40 37.53 -34.02
N LEU A 48 27.34 37.37 -33.21
CA LEU A 48 25.95 37.38 -33.63
C LEU A 48 25.22 38.57 -33.01
N ARG A 49 24.46 39.31 -33.83
CA ARG A 49 23.58 40.39 -33.34
C ARG A 49 22.22 39.78 -32.97
N VAL A 50 21.81 39.94 -31.69
CA VAL A 50 20.58 39.42 -31.16
C VAL A 50 19.73 40.51 -30.54
N ASN A 51 18.41 40.35 -30.58
CA ASN A 51 17.48 41.26 -29.93
C ASN A 51 17.44 40.96 -28.41
N ALA A 52 17.79 41.90 -27.58
CA ALA A 52 17.81 41.74 -26.14
C ALA A 52 16.42 41.41 -25.52
N ASP A 53 15.33 41.89 -26.15
CA ASP A 53 13.97 41.71 -25.68
C ASP A 53 13.51 40.24 -25.76
N THR A 54 14.17 39.43 -26.56
CA THR A 54 13.85 37.98 -26.72
C THR A 54 14.62 37.07 -25.77
N LEU A 55 15.51 37.64 -24.96
CA LEU A 55 16.41 36.92 -24.07
C LEU A 55 15.92 36.96 -22.61
N SER A 56 15.91 35.82 -21.96
CA SER A 56 15.75 35.76 -20.52
C SER A 56 17.12 35.84 -19.86
N VAL A 57 17.38 36.95 -19.18
CA VAL A 57 18.62 37.17 -18.42
C VAL A 57 18.33 36.97 -16.94
N SER A 58 19.11 36.14 -16.30
CA SER A 58 19.01 35.82 -14.86
C SER A 58 20.31 36.13 -14.16
N GLU A 59 20.21 36.51 -12.91
CA GLU A 59 21.36 36.79 -12.05
C GLU A 59 21.84 35.54 -11.35
N VAL A 60 23.14 35.33 -11.32
CA VAL A 60 23.80 34.28 -10.57
C VAL A 60 23.79 34.63 -9.11
N ARG A 61 23.29 33.79 -8.24
CA ARG A 61 23.14 34.07 -6.81
C ARG A 61 23.87 33.06 -5.97
N ALA A 62 24.52 33.52 -4.89
CA ALA A 62 24.90 32.62 -3.80
C ALA A 62 23.69 32.42 -2.89
N GLY A 63 23.39 31.16 -2.58
CA GLY A 63 22.26 30.82 -1.74
C GLY A 63 22.30 29.37 -1.30
N GLU A 64 21.31 28.96 -0.53
CA GLU A 64 21.16 27.57 -0.11
C GLU A 64 20.58 26.74 -1.26
N PHE A 65 21.33 25.73 -1.68
CA PHE A 65 20.84 24.74 -2.62
C PHE A 65 20.11 23.63 -1.86
N ASN A 66 18.80 23.59 -2.03
CA ASN A 66 17.96 22.51 -1.52
C ASN A 66 17.92 21.39 -2.56
N ASP A 67 18.55 20.26 -2.24
CA ASP A 67 18.59 19.10 -3.12
C ASP A 67 17.32 18.26 -2.95
N TYR A 68 16.34 18.52 -3.80
CA TYR A 68 15.07 17.80 -3.80
C TYR A 68 14.58 17.45 -5.19
N ILE A 69 13.77 16.41 -5.26
CA ILE A 69 13.08 16.02 -6.47
C ILE A 69 11.56 16.11 -6.24
N ARG A 70 10.85 16.45 -7.29
CA ARG A 70 9.38 16.45 -7.28
C ARG A 70 8.88 15.13 -7.85
N ILE A 71 8.15 14.38 -7.04
CA ILE A 71 7.58 13.07 -7.37
C ILE A 71 6.07 13.11 -7.18
N SER A 72 5.34 12.28 -7.92
CA SER A 72 3.91 12.06 -7.70
C SER A 72 3.71 10.80 -6.88
N GLY A 73 2.88 10.88 -5.85
CA GLY A 73 2.50 9.75 -5.04
C GLY A 73 0.99 9.65 -4.89
N GLN A 74 0.49 8.43 -4.79
CA GLN A 74 -0.93 8.13 -4.63
C GLN A 74 -1.22 7.68 -3.20
N VAL A 75 -2.25 8.25 -2.60
CA VAL A 75 -2.71 7.84 -1.28
C VAL A 75 -3.30 6.45 -1.34
N GLN A 76 -2.84 5.59 -0.47
CA GLN A 76 -3.31 4.22 -0.31
C GLN A 76 -3.59 3.94 1.17
N PRO A 77 -4.57 3.10 1.51
CA PRO A 77 -4.74 2.63 2.88
C PRO A 77 -3.49 1.87 3.33
N MET A 78 -3.12 1.97 4.60
CA MET A 78 -2.00 1.22 5.15
C MET A 78 -2.25 -0.29 5.10
N THR A 79 -3.49 -0.69 5.35
CA THR A 79 -3.93 -2.08 5.36
C THR A 79 -5.22 -2.21 4.55
N THR A 80 -5.20 -3.11 3.59
CA THR A 80 -6.38 -3.51 2.82
C THR A 80 -6.57 -5.00 2.98
N ILE A 81 -7.77 -5.43 3.35
CA ILE A 81 -8.12 -6.85 3.46
C ILE A 81 -9.11 -7.19 2.35
N GLN A 82 -8.81 -8.26 1.62
CA GLN A 82 -9.73 -8.77 0.61
C GLN A 82 -10.90 -9.50 1.27
N VAL A 83 -12.10 -9.22 0.80
CA VAL A 83 -13.31 -9.92 1.19
C VAL A 83 -13.55 -11.06 0.21
N SER A 84 -13.68 -12.28 0.76
CA SER A 84 -13.94 -13.50 -0.02
C SER A 84 -14.93 -14.37 0.74
N PRO A 85 -15.95 -14.94 0.09
CA PRO A 85 -16.87 -15.86 0.73
C PRO A 85 -16.16 -17.20 1.06
N ARG A 86 -16.54 -17.79 2.18
CA ARG A 86 -16.04 -19.11 2.60
C ARG A 86 -16.80 -20.28 1.96
N GLU A 87 -18.06 -20.03 1.59
CA GLU A 87 -18.94 -20.97 0.89
C GLU A 87 -19.35 -20.40 -0.46
N SER A 88 -19.59 -21.28 -1.44
CA SER A 88 -20.14 -20.88 -2.73
C SER A 88 -21.65 -20.65 -2.63
N GLY A 89 -22.16 -19.75 -3.45
CA GLY A 89 -23.59 -19.47 -3.50
C GLY A 89 -23.95 -18.43 -4.54
N ILE A 90 -25.24 -18.12 -4.63
CA ILE A 90 -25.78 -17.08 -5.48
C ILE A 90 -26.04 -15.85 -4.58
N VAL A 91 -25.66 -14.66 -5.05
CA VAL A 91 -25.91 -13.40 -4.32
C VAL A 91 -27.40 -13.13 -4.24
N GLU A 92 -27.95 -13.27 -3.05
CA GLU A 92 -29.36 -13.00 -2.74
C GLU A 92 -29.59 -11.54 -2.40
N GLU A 93 -28.68 -10.95 -1.60
CA GLU A 93 -28.81 -9.59 -1.11
C GLU A 93 -27.45 -8.94 -0.94
N ILE A 94 -27.32 -7.68 -1.36
CA ILE A 94 -26.20 -6.79 -1.03
C ILE A 94 -26.70 -5.88 0.10
N VAL A 95 -26.17 -6.10 1.32
CA VAL A 95 -26.63 -5.42 2.53
C VAL A 95 -25.93 -4.07 2.70
N ILE A 96 -24.64 -4.00 2.31
CA ILE A 96 -23.81 -2.80 2.45
C ILE A 96 -23.22 -2.46 1.09
N GLU A 97 -23.41 -1.21 0.68
CA GLU A 97 -22.86 -0.69 -0.58
C GLU A 97 -21.41 -0.22 -0.42
N GLU A 98 -20.66 -0.17 -1.53
CA GLU A 98 -19.30 0.35 -1.56
C GLU A 98 -19.22 1.81 -1.08
N GLY A 99 -18.11 2.17 -0.44
CA GLY A 99 -17.88 3.48 0.16
C GLY A 99 -18.48 3.65 1.57
N THR A 100 -19.15 2.63 2.11
CA THR A 100 -19.76 2.67 3.45
C THR A 100 -18.76 2.22 4.52
N GLN A 101 -18.83 2.85 5.70
CA GLN A 101 -18.08 2.42 6.88
C GLN A 101 -18.71 1.14 7.45
N VAL A 102 -17.87 0.14 7.73
CA VAL A 102 -18.27 -1.16 8.29
C VAL A 102 -17.49 -1.46 9.55
N ASN A 103 -18.13 -2.17 10.48
CA ASN A 103 -17.47 -2.73 11.64
C ASN A 103 -17.20 -4.23 11.45
N ALA A 104 -16.20 -4.75 12.15
CA ALA A 104 -15.92 -6.17 12.14
C ALA A 104 -17.15 -7.01 12.54
N GLY A 105 -17.57 -7.91 11.67
CA GLY A 105 -18.76 -8.73 11.86
C GLY A 105 -20.01 -8.27 11.10
N ASP A 106 -20.04 -7.05 10.57
CA ASP A 106 -21.16 -6.57 9.75
C ASP A 106 -21.32 -7.42 8.50
N VAL A 107 -22.56 -7.75 8.14
CA VAL A 107 -22.88 -8.53 6.94
C VAL A 107 -22.82 -7.63 5.72
N ILE A 108 -21.95 -7.95 4.76
CA ILE A 108 -21.78 -7.21 3.51
C ILE A 108 -22.76 -7.73 2.44
N ILE A 109 -22.75 -9.05 2.23
CA ILE A 109 -23.65 -9.73 1.28
C ILE A 109 -24.20 -10.99 1.91
N ARG A 110 -25.39 -11.41 1.43
CA ARG A 110 -25.96 -12.72 1.71
C ARG A 110 -25.97 -13.56 0.45
N LEU A 111 -25.55 -14.82 0.62
CA LEU A 111 -25.58 -15.83 -0.43
C LEU A 111 -26.68 -16.83 -0.13
N SER A 112 -27.31 -17.38 -1.16
CA SER A 112 -28.16 -18.55 -1.08
C SER A 112 -27.42 -19.76 -1.66
N ASN A 113 -27.67 -20.95 -1.07
CA ASN A 113 -27.12 -22.22 -1.57
C ASN A 113 -28.12 -23.34 -1.28
N ASP A 114 -28.90 -23.72 -2.30
CA ASP A 114 -29.96 -24.72 -2.20
C ASP A 114 -29.39 -26.10 -1.88
N ASP A 115 -28.20 -26.46 -2.39
CA ASP A 115 -27.56 -27.74 -2.12
C ASP A 115 -27.20 -27.86 -0.63
N LEU A 116 -26.73 -26.80 -0.02
CA LEU A 116 -26.40 -26.75 1.41
C LEU A 116 -27.68 -26.85 2.27
N ASP A 117 -28.76 -26.22 1.85
CA ASP A 117 -30.05 -26.29 2.54
C ASP A 117 -30.61 -27.73 2.47
N LEU A 118 -30.51 -28.42 1.32
CA LEU A 118 -30.86 -29.84 1.19
C LEU A 118 -29.94 -30.71 2.05
N GLU A 119 -28.63 -30.45 2.13
CA GLU A 119 -27.71 -31.17 3.01
C GLU A 119 -28.11 -31.05 4.48
N ILE A 120 -28.53 -29.84 4.91
CA ILE A 120 -29.04 -29.59 6.26
C ILE A 120 -30.28 -30.44 6.54
N LEU A 121 -31.30 -30.36 5.66
CA LEU A 121 -32.55 -31.11 5.81
C LEU A 121 -32.31 -32.66 5.87
N ASN A 122 -31.44 -33.17 5.02
CA ASN A 122 -31.07 -34.57 5.04
C ASN A 122 -30.33 -34.96 6.34
N SER A 123 -29.41 -34.11 6.82
CA SER A 123 -28.72 -34.34 8.10
C SER A 123 -29.64 -34.29 9.30
N GLU A 124 -30.61 -33.38 9.31
CA GLU A 124 -31.65 -33.30 10.35
C GLU A 124 -32.57 -34.53 10.34
N ALA A 125 -33.00 -34.97 9.18
CA ALA A 125 -33.80 -36.20 9.05
C ALA A 125 -33.06 -37.46 9.56
N ASN A 126 -31.80 -37.63 9.15
CA ASN A 126 -30.95 -38.73 9.60
C ASN A 126 -30.68 -38.65 11.12
N LEU A 127 -30.47 -37.49 11.69
CA LEU A 127 -30.32 -37.31 13.13
C LEU A 127 -31.58 -37.73 13.89
N ALA A 128 -32.77 -37.27 13.44
CA ALA A 128 -34.04 -37.63 14.02
C ALA A 128 -34.32 -39.15 13.94
N GLU A 129 -33.99 -39.78 12.80
CA GLU A 129 -34.09 -41.24 12.64
C GLU A 129 -33.22 -41.97 13.68
N LYS A 130 -31.97 -41.59 13.85
CA LYS A 130 -31.05 -42.21 14.80
C LYS A 130 -31.46 -41.96 16.27
N GLU A 131 -31.98 -40.79 16.61
CA GLU A 131 -32.54 -40.52 17.93
C GLU A 131 -33.76 -41.42 18.22
N ASN A 132 -34.65 -41.59 17.24
CA ASN A 132 -35.79 -42.48 17.38
C ASN A 132 -35.35 -43.96 17.49
N ALA A 133 -34.37 -44.39 16.67
CA ALA A 133 -33.82 -45.74 16.75
C ALA A 133 -33.19 -46.04 18.13
N LEU A 134 -32.41 -45.09 18.68
CA LEU A 134 -31.85 -45.21 20.04
C LEU A 134 -32.97 -45.34 21.07
N ARG A 135 -34.00 -44.51 21.03
CA ARG A 135 -35.14 -44.52 21.93
C ARG A 135 -35.86 -45.85 21.90
N ASN A 136 -36.18 -46.34 20.71
CA ASN A 136 -36.86 -47.63 20.51
C ASN A 136 -36.02 -48.80 21.05
N THR A 137 -34.70 -48.78 20.78
CA THR A 137 -33.78 -49.79 21.30
C THR A 137 -33.73 -49.75 22.83
N MET A 138 -33.69 -48.56 23.44
CA MET A 138 -33.72 -48.44 24.91
C MET A 138 -35.02 -48.97 25.51
N ILE A 139 -36.19 -48.70 24.90
CA ILE A 139 -37.50 -49.23 25.34
C ILE A 139 -37.52 -50.73 25.26
N GLN A 140 -37.09 -51.33 24.12
CA GLN A 140 -37.02 -52.77 23.94
C GLN A 140 -36.11 -53.42 24.98
N MET A 141 -34.93 -52.89 25.22
CA MET A 141 -33.97 -53.37 26.21
C MET A 141 -34.51 -53.33 27.65
N GLU A 142 -35.28 -52.29 27.99
CA GLU A 142 -35.89 -52.23 29.29
C GLU A 142 -37.01 -53.24 29.47
N GLN A 143 -37.81 -53.52 28.42
CA GLN A 143 -38.80 -54.58 28.38
C GLN A 143 -38.17 -55.98 28.56
N GLU A 144 -37.08 -56.27 27.85
CA GLU A 144 -36.33 -57.52 27.96
C GLU A 144 -35.74 -57.71 29.35
N LYS A 145 -35.17 -56.63 29.93
CA LYS A 145 -34.68 -56.66 31.31
C LYS A 145 -35.77 -56.94 32.34
N MET A 146 -36.93 -56.32 32.16
CA MET A 146 -38.09 -56.57 33.03
C MET A 146 -38.54 -58.04 32.96
N GLN A 147 -38.65 -58.60 31.76
CA GLN A 147 -39.02 -59.99 31.55
C GLN A 147 -38.02 -60.97 32.20
N LEU A 148 -36.71 -60.68 32.05
CA LEU A 148 -35.64 -61.49 32.65
C LEU A 148 -35.67 -61.38 34.18
N SER A 149 -35.97 -60.22 34.74
CA SER A 149 -36.14 -60.04 36.18
C SER A 149 -37.31 -60.80 36.75
N LEU A 150 -38.46 -60.89 36.02
CA LEU A 150 -39.59 -61.75 36.42
C LEU A 150 -39.23 -63.24 36.40
N ASN A 151 -38.50 -63.71 35.40
CA ASN A 151 -38.05 -65.10 35.34
C ASN A 151 -37.10 -65.45 36.50
N ILE A 152 -36.22 -64.57 36.87
CA ILE A 152 -35.32 -64.73 38.04
C ILE A 152 -36.15 -64.87 39.32
N LEU A 153 -37.14 -63.98 39.52
CA LEU A 153 -38.02 -63.99 40.69
C LEU A 153 -38.81 -65.29 40.79
N GLU A 154 -39.34 -65.81 39.65
CA GLU A 154 -40.01 -67.10 39.60
C GLU A 154 -39.08 -68.25 40.00
N LEU A 155 -37.85 -68.29 39.43
CA LEU A 155 -36.87 -69.30 39.78
C LEU A 155 -36.41 -69.24 41.21
N GLU A 156 -36.21 -68.07 41.78
CA GLU A 156 -35.90 -67.87 43.21
C GLU A 156 -37.01 -68.45 44.09
N THR A 157 -38.26 -68.22 43.70
CA THR A 157 -39.42 -68.72 44.41
C THR A 157 -39.49 -70.25 44.32
N GLU A 158 -39.20 -70.82 43.16
CA GLU A 158 -39.14 -72.30 42.96
C GLU A 158 -38.01 -72.91 43.76
N VAL A 159 -36.80 -72.35 43.75
CA VAL A 159 -35.66 -72.77 44.57
C VAL A 159 -36.02 -72.82 46.04
N LYS A 160 -36.65 -71.73 46.54
CA LYS A 160 -37.14 -71.71 47.96
C LYS A 160 -38.20 -72.80 48.21
N ARG A 161 -39.11 -73.05 47.34
CA ARG A 161 -40.11 -74.12 47.46
C ARG A 161 -39.48 -75.50 47.47
N LYS A 162 -38.59 -75.79 46.50
CA LYS A 162 -37.88 -77.09 46.39
C LYS A 162 -36.92 -77.28 47.60
N GLY A 163 -36.27 -76.20 48.06
CA GLY A 163 -35.43 -76.30 49.28
C GLY A 163 -36.19 -76.68 50.53
N ARG A 164 -37.41 -76.12 50.72
CA ARG A 164 -38.31 -76.56 51.81
C ARG A 164 -38.77 -78.02 51.71
N ALA A 165 -39.07 -78.42 50.42
CA ALA A 165 -39.47 -79.80 50.20
C ALA A 165 -38.32 -80.81 50.46
N LEU A 166 -37.09 -80.47 50.00
CA LEU A 166 -35.90 -81.29 50.25
C LEU A 166 -35.64 -81.41 51.78
N GLU A 167 -35.75 -80.31 52.55
CA GLU A 167 -35.57 -80.32 53.98
C GLU A 167 -36.61 -81.22 54.74
N SER A 168 -37.87 -81.20 54.26
CA SER A 168 -38.93 -82.08 54.76
C SER A 168 -38.64 -83.52 54.42
N GLN A 169 -38.26 -83.81 53.11
CA GLN A 169 -37.92 -85.16 52.67
C GLN A 169 -36.69 -85.74 53.44
N ARG A 170 -35.71 -84.90 53.70
CA ARG A 170 -34.52 -85.27 54.53
C ARG A 170 -34.89 -85.76 55.88
N ARG A 171 -35.79 -85.04 56.59
CA ARG A 171 -36.27 -85.49 57.94
C ARG A 171 -36.98 -86.81 57.87
N LEU A 172 -37.89 -87.03 56.88
CA LEU A 172 -38.62 -88.30 56.68
C LEU A 172 -37.68 -89.46 56.31
N PHE A 173 -36.59 -89.20 55.57
CA PHE A 173 -35.57 -90.20 55.24
C PHE A 173 -34.76 -90.57 56.46
N ASP A 174 -34.34 -89.57 57.28
CA ASP A 174 -33.59 -89.78 58.53
C ASP A 174 -34.43 -90.55 59.53
N ASP A 175 -35.77 -90.38 59.55
CA ASP A 175 -36.75 -91.11 60.35
C ASP A 175 -37.12 -92.52 59.74
N GLY A 176 -36.53 -92.84 58.55
CA GLY A 176 -36.79 -94.15 57.92
C GLY A 176 -38.15 -94.30 57.25
N LEU A 177 -38.88 -93.18 57.03
CA LEU A 177 -40.27 -93.19 56.55
C LEU A 177 -40.37 -93.18 54.99
N ILE A 178 -39.25 -92.79 54.28
CA ILE A 178 -39.18 -92.78 52.78
C ILE A 178 -37.95 -93.53 52.27
N GLY A 179 -38.01 -94.02 51.03
CA GLY A 179 -36.91 -94.68 50.35
C GLY A 179 -35.82 -93.74 49.86
N LYS A 180 -34.59 -94.25 49.74
CA LYS A 180 -33.43 -93.47 49.28
C LYS A 180 -33.67 -92.85 47.89
N GLU A 181 -34.37 -93.50 46.97
CA GLU A 181 -34.65 -93.01 45.61
C GLU A 181 -35.53 -91.75 45.63
N GLU A 182 -36.52 -91.68 46.53
CA GLU A 182 -37.41 -90.53 46.64
C GLU A 182 -36.68 -89.30 47.21
N PHE A 183 -35.80 -89.55 48.20
CA PHE A 183 -34.91 -88.49 48.72
C PHE A 183 -33.95 -87.95 47.66
N LEU A 184 -33.25 -88.86 46.90
CA LEU A 184 -32.34 -88.43 45.81
C LEU A 184 -33.08 -87.68 44.78
N ARG A 185 -34.27 -88.05 44.37
CA ARG A 185 -35.08 -87.28 43.41
C ARG A 185 -35.36 -85.82 43.88
N SER A 186 -35.65 -85.63 45.17
CA SER A 186 -35.87 -84.35 45.73
C SER A 186 -34.58 -83.48 45.75
N GLU A 187 -33.41 -84.09 45.99
CA GLU A 187 -32.10 -83.51 46.00
C GLU A 187 -31.69 -83.06 44.50
N GLU A 188 -31.95 -84.00 43.58
CA GLU A 188 -31.72 -83.66 42.16
C GLU A 188 -32.60 -82.53 41.65
N ASP A 189 -33.89 -82.55 42.03
CA ASP A 189 -34.81 -81.46 41.70
C ASP A 189 -34.34 -80.14 42.26
N TYR A 190 -33.97 -80.02 43.53
CA TYR A 190 -33.45 -78.80 44.16
C TYR A 190 -32.18 -78.34 43.44
N THR A 191 -31.22 -79.21 43.22
CA THR A 191 -29.97 -78.95 42.54
C THR A 191 -30.20 -78.39 41.13
N LEU A 192 -31.15 -79.01 40.38
CA LEU A 192 -31.51 -78.56 39.04
C LEU A 192 -32.04 -77.09 39.06
N PHE A 193 -32.93 -76.79 39.97
CA PHE A 193 -33.48 -75.39 40.07
C PHE A 193 -32.44 -74.38 40.54
N CYS A 194 -31.55 -74.80 41.42
CA CYS A 194 -30.39 -73.93 41.80
C CYS A 194 -29.49 -73.61 40.61
N LYS A 195 -29.14 -74.65 39.80
CA LYS A 195 -28.36 -74.48 38.57
C LYS A 195 -29.08 -73.60 37.53
N LYS A 196 -30.41 -73.85 37.37
CA LYS A 196 -31.20 -72.97 36.46
C LYS A 196 -31.16 -71.47 36.89
N LEU A 197 -31.30 -71.19 38.20
CA LEU A 197 -31.22 -69.87 38.71
C LEU A 197 -29.85 -69.26 38.47
N GLU A 198 -28.78 -70.00 38.80
CA GLU A 198 -27.38 -69.55 38.60
C GLU A 198 -27.12 -69.17 37.12
N VAL A 199 -27.47 -70.04 36.18
CA VAL A 199 -27.29 -69.78 34.74
C VAL A 199 -28.13 -68.57 34.28
N THR A 200 -29.38 -68.45 34.81
CA THR A 200 -30.23 -67.33 34.43
C THR A 200 -29.71 -65.98 34.96
N VAL A 201 -29.16 -65.95 36.18
CA VAL A 201 -28.52 -64.76 36.77
C VAL A 201 -27.25 -64.40 35.95
N ALA A 202 -26.39 -65.39 35.66
CA ALA A 202 -25.18 -65.14 34.85
C ALA A 202 -25.53 -64.58 33.45
N ARG A 203 -26.60 -65.13 32.83
CA ARG A 203 -27.11 -64.56 31.59
C ARG A 203 -27.58 -63.11 31.74
N ALA A 204 -28.29 -62.78 32.82
CA ALA A 204 -28.76 -61.43 33.07
C ALA A 204 -27.62 -60.42 33.22
N GLU A 205 -26.54 -60.84 33.87
CA GLU A 205 -25.32 -59.98 34.02
C GLU A 205 -24.65 -59.77 32.66
N GLN A 206 -24.47 -60.85 31.91
CA GLN A 206 -23.89 -60.74 30.55
C GLN A 206 -24.74 -59.87 29.61
N ASP A 207 -26.05 -60.07 29.59
CA ASP A 207 -26.97 -59.26 28.79
C ASP A 207 -26.94 -57.79 29.21
N SER A 208 -26.78 -57.51 30.53
CA SER A 208 -26.61 -56.13 31.03
C SER A 208 -25.35 -55.49 30.52
N MET A 209 -24.24 -56.22 30.48
CA MET A 209 -22.99 -55.72 29.90
C MET A 209 -23.11 -55.40 28.40
N TYR A 210 -23.67 -56.33 27.63
CA TYR A 210 -23.89 -56.13 26.18
C TYR A 210 -24.78 -54.90 25.93
N ARG A 211 -25.87 -54.75 26.66
CA ARG A 211 -26.78 -53.61 26.51
C ARG A 211 -26.06 -52.29 26.78
N LYS A 212 -25.25 -52.23 27.82
CA LYS A 212 -24.46 -51.01 28.13
C LYS A 212 -23.53 -50.64 26.99
N VAL A 213 -22.81 -51.61 26.43
CA VAL A 213 -21.90 -51.38 25.32
C VAL A 213 -22.67 -50.92 24.06
N GLN A 214 -23.81 -51.58 23.75
CA GLN A 214 -24.61 -51.24 22.59
C GLN A 214 -25.22 -49.83 22.69
N ILE A 215 -25.78 -49.48 23.85
CA ILE A 215 -26.29 -48.11 24.11
C ILE A 215 -25.17 -47.10 23.94
N LYS A 216 -24.02 -47.32 24.55
CA LYS A 216 -22.86 -46.42 24.48
C LYS A 216 -22.40 -46.21 23.02
N GLN A 217 -22.33 -47.26 22.20
CA GLN A 217 -21.99 -47.14 20.79
C GLN A 217 -23.02 -46.32 20.00
N MET A 218 -24.31 -46.49 20.31
CA MET A 218 -25.38 -45.70 19.66
C MET A 218 -25.32 -44.24 20.10
N GLU A 219 -25.06 -43.94 21.36
CA GLU A 219 -24.89 -42.60 21.92
C GLU A 219 -23.66 -41.90 21.30
N GLU A 220 -22.51 -42.59 21.19
CA GLU A 220 -21.32 -42.08 20.51
C GLU A 220 -21.57 -41.76 19.02
N SER A 221 -22.30 -42.64 18.34
CA SER A 221 -22.72 -42.40 16.94
C SER A 221 -23.62 -41.19 16.80
N LEU A 222 -24.59 -41.04 17.72
CA LEU A 222 -25.49 -39.89 17.76
C LEU A 222 -24.74 -38.58 18.02
N GLU A 223 -23.78 -38.57 18.96
CA GLU A 223 -22.94 -37.39 19.25
C GLU A 223 -22.12 -36.96 18.02
N ASN A 224 -21.52 -37.95 17.32
CA ASN A 224 -20.80 -37.65 16.07
C ASN A 224 -21.72 -37.03 15.01
N MET A 225 -22.96 -37.50 14.89
CA MET A 225 -23.94 -36.90 13.98
C MET A 225 -24.32 -35.46 14.41
N LYS A 226 -24.49 -35.21 15.71
CA LYS A 226 -24.74 -33.85 16.24
C LYS A 226 -23.58 -32.91 15.94
N LEU A 227 -22.33 -33.35 16.11
CA LEU A 227 -21.14 -32.58 15.75
C LEU A 227 -21.09 -32.30 14.25
N ASN A 228 -21.41 -33.27 13.41
CA ASN A 228 -21.50 -33.05 11.96
C ASN A 228 -22.56 -32.01 11.62
N MET A 229 -23.75 -32.09 12.21
CA MET A 229 -24.82 -31.13 12.03
C MET A 229 -24.42 -29.72 12.42
N GLN A 230 -23.69 -29.56 13.52
CA GLN A 230 -23.14 -28.26 13.93
C GLN A 230 -22.17 -27.70 12.90
N ARG A 231 -21.32 -28.53 12.27
CA ARG A 231 -20.42 -28.10 11.21
C ARG A 231 -21.18 -27.61 9.98
N ILE A 232 -22.21 -28.34 9.57
CA ILE A 232 -23.05 -27.95 8.43
C ILE A 232 -23.78 -26.63 8.73
N ARG A 233 -24.33 -26.43 9.92
CA ARG A 233 -24.94 -25.16 10.33
C ARG A 233 -23.96 -23.97 10.31
N ARG A 234 -22.70 -24.18 10.72
CA ARG A 234 -21.66 -23.15 10.59
C ARG A 234 -21.36 -22.80 9.14
N ARG A 235 -21.42 -23.77 8.22
CA ARG A 235 -21.31 -23.51 6.78
C ARG A 235 -22.47 -22.61 6.30
N LYS A 236 -23.68 -22.83 6.78
CA LYS A 236 -24.82 -21.95 6.49
C LYS A 236 -24.60 -20.51 6.99
N GLU A 237 -24.02 -20.36 8.18
CA GLU A 237 -23.66 -19.02 8.71
C GLU A 237 -22.62 -18.30 7.83
N ASN A 238 -21.73 -19.07 7.17
CA ASN A 238 -20.72 -18.51 6.26
C ASN A 238 -21.29 -18.01 4.92
N LEU A 239 -22.57 -18.31 4.60
CA LEU A 239 -23.27 -17.71 3.46
C LEU A 239 -23.51 -16.20 3.69
N SER A 240 -23.52 -15.75 4.94
CA SER A 240 -23.45 -14.32 5.28
C SER A 240 -21.99 -13.90 5.29
N VAL A 241 -21.54 -13.24 4.23
CA VAL A 241 -20.16 -12.74 4.13
C VAL A 241 -20.03 -11.48 4.98
N LYS A 242 -19.16 -11.55 5.99
CA LYS A 242 -18.98 -10.51 7.00
C LYS A 242 -17.67 -9.77 6.84
N ALA A 243 -17.66 -8.51 7.27
CA ALA A 243 -16.45 -7.71 7.37
C ALA A 243 -15.46 -8.33 8.38
N PRO A 244 -14.19 -8.61 7.99
CA PRO A 244 -13.19 -9.16 8.91
C PRO A 244 -12.58 -8.12 9.86
N ILE A 245 -12.63 -6.83 9.51
CA ILE A 245 -12.09 -5.70 10.27
C ILE A 245 -13.00 -4.48 10.15
N ASP A 246 -12.80 -3.52 11.04
CA ASP A 246 -13.38 -2.17 10.93
C ASP A 246 -12.70 -1.40 9.80
N GLY A 247 -13.49 -0.73 8.96
CA GLY A 247 -12.94 0.00 7.82
C GLY A 247 -14.00 0.57 6.90
N GLU A 248 -13.55 1.05 5.76
CA GLU A 248 -14.39 1.47 4.64
C GLU A 248 -14.44 0.34 3.60
N LEU A 249 -15.65 -0.09 3.23
CA LEU A 249 -15.83 -1.04 2.14
C LEU A 249 -15.44 -0.34 0.84
N GLY A 250 -14.32 -0.77 0.26
CA GLY A 250 -13.83 -0.25 -1.02
C GLY A 250 -14.64 -0.83 -2.19
N LEU A 251 -13.95 -1.24 -3.24
CA LEU A 251 -14.59 -1.85 -4.41
C LEU A 251 -15.33 -3.13 -4.02
N LEU A 252 -16.58 -3.27 -4.47
CA LEU A 252 -17.43 -4.46 -4.33
C LEU A 252 -17.85 -4.96 -5.72
N GLU A 253 -17.20 -6.03 -6.22
CA GLU A 253 -17.35 -6.55 -7.58
C GLU A 253 -18.38 -7.70 -7.62
N VAL A 254 -19.61 -7.45 -7.21
CA VAL A 254 -20.69 -8.45 -7.21
C VAL A 254 -22.00 -7.87 -7.69
N ALA A 255 -22.83 -8.71 -8.30
CA ALA A 255 -24.18 -8.36 -8.72
C ALA A 255 -25.22 -9.31 -8.12
N LEU A 256 -26.44 -8.82 -7.89
CA LEU A 256 -27.56 -9.66 -7.45
C LEU A 256 -27.81 -10.79 -8.46
N GLY A 257 -28.01 -12.01 -7.98
CA GLY A 257 -28.18 -13.20 -8.79
C GLY A 257 -26.90 -13.81 -9.37
N GLN A 258 -25.73 -13.20 -9.10
CA GLN A 258 -24.44 -13.74 -9.55
C GLN A 258 -24.04 -14.95 -8.70
N SER A 259 -23.58 -16.03 -9.36
CA SER A 259 -22.97 -17.17 -8.69
C SER A 259 -21.51 -16.88 -8.34
N ILE A 260 -21.14 -17.10 -7.07
CA ILE A 260 -19.81 -16.82 -6.54
C ILE A 260 -19.23 -18.11 -5.93
N GLY A 261 -18.00 -18.45 -6.30
CA GLY A 261 -17.27 -19.57 -5.73
C GLY A 261 -16.61 -19.24 -4.39
N SER A 262 -16.41 -20.25 -3.56
CA SER A 262 -15.63 -20.11 -2.32
C SER A 262 -14.21 -19.60 -2.61
N GLY A 263 -13.72 -18.62 -1.84
CA GLY A 263 -12.40 -18.02 -1.99
C GLY A 263 -12.28 -16.97 -3.10
N SER A 264 -13.33 -16.74 -3.90
CA SER A 264 -13.33 -15.70 -4.93
C SER A 264 -13.22 -14.32 -4.28
N LYS A 265 -12.36 -13.43 -4.82
CA LYS A 265 -12.32 -12.03 -4.39
C LYS A 265 -13.62 -11.35 -4.81
N ILE A 266 -14.36 -10.82 -3.87
CA ILE A 266 -15.61 -10.09 -4.12
C ILE A 266 -15.52 -8.60 -3.82
N GLY A 267 -14.52 -8.21 -3.04
CA GLY A 267 -14.32 -6.81 -2.65
C GLY A 267 -13.11 -6.65 -1.75
N GLN A 268 -12.98 -5.47 -1.17
CA GLN A 268 -11.91 -5.16 -0.23
C GLN A 268 -12.37 -4.17 0.84
N ILE A 269 -11.82 -4.30 2.04
CA ILE A 269 -12.01 -3.34 3.15
C ILE A 269 -10.71 -2.64 3.41
N ASN A 270 -10.75 -1.32 3.41
CA ASN A 270 -9.65 -0.44 3.72
C ASN A 270 -9.73 -0.06 5.20
N ALA A 271 -8.72 -0.42 5.99
CA ALA A 271 -8.68 -0.07 7.41
C ALA A 271 -8.75 1.45 7.61
N THR A 272 -9.65 1.90 8.48
CA THR A 272 -9.87 3.34 8.73
C THR A 272 -8.70 3.95 9.49
N GLY A 273 -8.35 5.21 9.17
CA GLY A 273 -7.48 6.06 9.99
C GLY A 273 -5.99 5.98 9.72
N SER A 274 -5.51 5.06 8.89
CA SER A 274 -4.10 5.00 8.53
C SER A 274 -3.88 4.90 7.03
N TYR A 275 -3.29 5.97 6.48
CA TYR A 275 -2.95 6.05 5.05
C TYR A 275 -1.44 6.12 4.86
N LYS A 276 -0.99 5.66 3.71
CA LYS A 276 0.35 5.85 3.17
C LYS A 276 0.27 6.56 1.83
N ILE A 277 1.35 7.17 1.41
CA ILE A 277 1.49 7.66 0.04
C ILE A 277 2.46 6.71 -0.67
N GLU A 278 1.99 6.09 -1.72
CA GLU A 278 2.79 5.24 -2.59
C GLU A 278 3.27 6.06 -3.77
N ALA A 279 4.58 6.24 -3.91
CA ALA A 279 5.18 7.02 -4.99
C ALA A 279 6.10 6.15 -5.85
N GLN A 280 6.10 6.47 -7.15
CA GLN A 280 7.03 5.89 -8.11
C GLN A 280 8.13 6.89 -8.40
N ILE A 281 9.38 6.47 -8.19
CA ILE A 281 10.59 7.27 -8.30
C ILE A 281 11.43 6.70 -9.45
N ASP A 282 12.04 7.59 -10.26
CA ASP A 282 12.92 7.19 -11.35
C ASP A 282 14.15 6.43 -10.84
N GLU A 283 14.57 5.38 -11.56
CA GLU A 283 15.70 4.52 -11.17
C GLU A 283 17.01 5.26 -11.00
N HIS A 284 17.17 6.42 -11.67
CA HIS A 284 18.36 7.26 -11.53
C HIS A 284 18.65 7.68 -10.07
N TYR A 285 17.61 7.71 -9.24
CA TYR A 285 17.71 8.12 -7.83
C TYR A 285 17.82 6.95 -6.85
N ILE A 286 17.91 5.69 -7.31
CA ILE A 286 17.83 4.51 -6.45
C ILE A 286 18.92 4.47 -5.38
N ASP A 287 20.16 4.90 -5.73
CA ASP A 287 21.31 4.92 -4.81
C ASP A 287 21.22 6.04 -3.77
N ARG A 288 20.35 7.04 -4.00
CA ARG A 288 20.22 8.22 -3.16
C ARG A 288 18.96 8.19 -2.28
N VAL A 289 17.99 7.36 -2.62
CA VAL A 289 16.72 7.25 -1.91
C VAL A 289 16.77 6.11 -0.91
N SER A 290 16.64 6.46 0.36
CA SER A 290 16.63 5.51 1.47
C SER A 290 15.46 5.75 2.43
N ALA A 291 15.15 4.75 3.24
CA ALA A 291 14.16 4.91 4.30
C ALA A 291 14.61 5.99 5.30
N GLY A 292 13.67 6.80 5.76
CA GLY A 292 13.91 7.91 6.68
C GLY A 292 14.06 9.26 6.01
N LEU A 293 14.20 9.36 4.67
CA LEU A 293 14.19 10.65 3.98
C LEU A 293 12.82 11.32 4.11
N THR A 294 12.86 12.66 4.26
CA THR A 294 11.67 13.49 4.40
C THR A 294 11.20 14.03 3.06
N ALA A 295 9.92 14.18 2.92
CA ALA A 295 9.29 14.84 1.79
C ALA A 295 8.21 15.79 2.30
N THR A 296 8.01 16.90 1.61
CA THR A 296 6.95 17.88 1.89
C THR A 296 5.96 17.91 0.74
N PHE A 297 4.69 18.16 1.03
CA PHE A 297 3.66 18.39 0.01
C PHE A 297 2.66 19.42 0.51
N GLU A 298 2.04 20.11 -0.44
CA GLU A 298 1.06 21.16 -0.15
C GLU A 298 -0.35 20.67 -0.46
N ARG A 299 -1.29 20.97 0.44
CA ARG A 299 -2.72 20.76 0.24
C ARG A 299 -3.50 21.89 0.91
N GLN A 300 -4.40 22.53 0.15
CA GLN A 300 -5.26 23.61 0.66
C GLN A 300 -4.48 24.75 1.36
N ASN A 301 -3.32 25.12 0.82
CA ASN A 301 -2.37 26.13 1.37
C ASN A 301 -1.70 25.73 2.70
N GLU A 302 -1.79 24.48 3.09
CA GLU A 302 -1.06 23.92 4.23
C GLU A 302 0.02 22.96 3.73
N THR A 303 1.17 23.00 4.40
CA THR A 303 2.31 22.10 4.11
C THR A 303 2.29 20.95 5.08
N TYR A 304 2.38 19.74 4.53
CA TYR A 304 2.41 18.50 5.29
C TYR A 304 3.74 17.78 5.05
N ASP A 305 4.20 17.10 6.10
CA ASP A 305 5.42 16.32 6.06
C ASP A 305 5.12 14.82 5.90
N ALA A 306 5.93 14.18 5.11
CA ALA A 306 5.92 12.73 4.95
C ALA A 306 7.34 12.17 5.03
N VAL A 307 7.48 10.95 5.50
CA VAL A 307 8.78 10.27 5.65
C VAL A 307 8.74 8.94 4.92
N ILE A 308 9.78 8.61 4.18
CA ILE A 308 9.91 7.30 3.54
C ILE A 308 9.96 6.23 4.63
N ARG A 309 8.95 5.36 4.64
CA ARG A 309 8.87 4.20 5.51
C ARG A 309 9.61 3.00 4.91
N LYS A 310 9.43 2.80 3.60
CA LYS A 310 9.98 1.64 2.90
C LYS A 310 10.29 1.98 1.45
N VAL A 311 11.42 1.51 0.97
CA VAL A 311 11.79 1.52 -0.44
C VAL A 311 11.75 0.09 -0.96
N TYR A 312 11.14 -0.11 -2.13
CA TYR A 312 11.11 -1.41 -2.79
C TYR A 312 12.23 -1.46 -3.83
N PRO A 313 13.17 -2.39 -3.71
CA PRO A 313 14.36 -2.40 -4.57
C PRO A 313 14.08 -2.86 -6.01
N GLU A 314 12.88 -3.36 -6.29
CA GLU A 314 12.50 -3.84 -7.61
C GLU A 314 12.20 -2.66 -8.55
N VAL A 315 12.97 -2.56 -9.65
CA VAL A 315 12.74 -1.58 -10.70
C VAL A 315 11.82 -2.18 -11.76
N ARG A 316 10.73 -1.47 -12.07
CA ARG A 316 9.78 -1.81 -13.13
C ARG A 316 9.59 -0.61 -14.05
N SER A 317 9.79 -0.79 -15.35
CA SER A 317 9.65 0.28 -16.35
C SER A 317 10.47 1.54 -16.02
N GLY A 318 11.71 1.37 -15.52
CA GLY A 318 12.61 2.48 -15.18
C GLY A 318 12.25 3.23 -13.90
N LYS A 319 11.38 2.65 -13.04
CA LYS A 319 10.96 3.25 -11.77
C LYS A 319 10.95 2.23 -10.65
N PHE A 320 11.22 2.69 -9.44
CA PHE A 320 11.05 1.93 -8.20
C PHE A 320 10.01 2.59 -7.31
N GLN A 321 9.43 1.80 -6.42
CA GLN A 321 8.36 2.23 -5.53
C GLN A 321 8.90 2.59 -4.15
N ALA A 322 8.35 3.65 -3.57
CA ALA A 322 8.58 4.02 -2.18
C ALA A 322 7.25 4.32 -1.47
N ASP A 323 7.10 3.81 -0.25
CA ASP A 323 5.97 4.08 0.63
C ASP A 323 6.35 5.17 1.63
N PHE A 324 5.55 6.22 1.66
CA PHE A 324 5.66 7.31 2.62
C PHE A 324 4.59 7.19 3.70
N ARG A 325 4.95 7.45 4.93
CA ARG A 325 4.01 7.70 6.02
C ARG A 325 3.92 9.19 6.29
N PHE A 326 2.79 9.67 6.70
CA PHE A 326 2.64 11.03 7.20
C PHE A 326 3.44 11.20 8.49
N SER A 327 4.13 12.35 8.62
CA SER A 327 4.89 12.72 9.80
C SER A 327 4.17 13.90 10.48
N GLY A 328 3.42 13.61 11.54
CA GLY A 328 2.57 14.61 12.20
C GLY A 328 1.09 14.48 11.85
N GLU A 329 0.39 15.60 11.74
CA GLU A 329 -1.02 15.64 11.40
C GLU A 329 -1.28 15.21 9.96
N GLN A 330 -2.32 14.40 9.78
CA GLN A 330 -2.77 14.01 8.45
C GLN A 330 -3.76 15.05 7.92
N PRO A 331 -3.76 15.32 6.61
CA PRO A 331 -4.77 16.18 6.03
C PRO A 331 -6.18 15.67 6.30
N LEU A 332 -7.12 16.57 6.61
CA LEU A 332 -8.52 16.20 6.78
C LEU A 332 -9.11 15.70 5.45
N ASN A 333 -10.05 14.75 5.53
CA ASN A 333 -10.76 14.18 4.37
C ASN A 333 -9.82 13.56 3.31
N ILE A 334 -8.84 12.79 3.76
CA ILE A 334 -8.03 11.95 2.87
C ILE A 334 -8.91 10.84 2.28
N ARG A 335 -8.78 10.65 0.96
CA ARG A 335 -9.41 9.53 0.25
C ARG A 335 -8.36 8.69 -0.47
N SER A 336 -8.55 7.39 -0.47
CA SER A 336 -7.75 6.48 -1.29
C SER A 336 -7.78 6.87 -2.76
N GLY A 337 -6.64 6.75 -3.45
CA GLY A 337 -6.51 7.11 -4.87
C GLY A 337 -6.16 8.58 -5.13
N GLN A 338 -6.19 9.48 -4.15
CA GLN A 338 -5.76 10.87 -4.33
C GLN A 338 -4.28 10.95 -4.67
N THR A 339 -3.92 11.83 -5.61
CA THR A 339 -2.52 12.06 -5.99
C THR A 339 -2.00 13.32 -5.32
N TYR A 340 -0.83 13.21 -4.67
CA TYR A 340 -0.06 14.31 -4.12
C TYR A 340 1.28 14.45 -4.83
N TYR A 341 1.75 15.70 -4.96
CA TYR A 341 3.08 16.00 -5.47
C TYR A 341 4.00 16.26 -4.27
N LEU A 342 4.94 15.35 -4.07
CA LEU A 342 5.88 15.43 -2.95
C LEU A 342 7.21 16.00 -3.43
N ASN A 343 7.79 16.91 -2.64
CA ASN A 343 9.16 17.39 -2.79
C ASN A 343 10.05 16.54 -1.85
N LEU A 344 10.64 15.47 -2.41
CA LEU A 344 11.49 14.55 -1.65
C LEU A 344 12.88 15.15 -1.49
N GLN A 345 13.31 15.37 -0.25
CA GLN A 345 14.65 15.85 0.10
C GLN A 345 15.67 14.72 -0.08
N LEU A 346 16.70 14.97 -0.90
CA LEU A 346 17.78 14.02 -1.17
C LEU A 346 19.08 14.34 -0.42
N GLY A 347 19.17 15.53 0.17
CA GLY A 347 20.32 15.99 0.92
C GLY A 347 19.98 17.17 1.84
N GLN A 348 20.92 17.54 2.70
CA GLN A 348 20.81 18.76 3.52
C GLN A 348 21.03 19.99 2.63
N PRO A 349 20.41 21.14 2.97
CA PRO A 349 20.69 22.41 2.31
C PRO A 349 22.17 22.78 2.43
N GLU A 350 22.80 23.13 1.33
CA GLU A 350 24.22 23.52 1.27
C GLU A 350 24.36 24.84 0.55
N SER A 351 25.31 25.68 0.97
CA SER A 351 25.61 26.93 0.29
C SER A 351 26.25 26.66 -1.07
N ALA A 352 25.65 27.17 -2.13
CA ALA A 352 26.09 26.97 -3.50
C ALA A 352 25.85 28.20 -4.37
N ILE A 353 26.48 28.22 -5.55
CA ILE A 353 26.22 29.21 -6.59
C ILE A 353 25.06 28.66 -7.44
N LEU A 354 24.01 29.47 -7.61
CA LEU A 354 22.74 29.06 -8.20
C LEU A 354 22.43 29.85 -9.45
N ILE A 355 21.99 29.14 -10.50
CA ILE A 355 21.36 29.74 -11.67
C ILE A 355 19.96 29.16 -11.86
N PRO A 356 18.95 29.94 -12.22
CA PRO A 356 17.62 29.42 -12.49
C PRO A 356 17.63 28.44 -13.67
N ARG A 357 16.77 27.44 -13.60
CA ARG A 357 16.60 26.51 -14.72
C ARG A 357 16.11 27.26 -15.96
N GLY A 358 16.71 26.90 -17.11
CA GLY A 358 16.37 27.51 -18.37
C GLY A 358 16.59 26.56 -19.53
N THR A 359 16.04 26.95 -20.69
CA THR A 359 16.10 26.14 -21.91
C THR A 359 17.52 26.09 -22.55
N PHE A 360 18.46 26.95 -22.11
CA PHE A 360 19.86 26.91 -22.53
C PHE A 360 20.50 25.52 -22.31
N TYR A 361 20.08 24.81 -21.25
CA TYR A 361 20.62 23.51 -20.88
C TYR A 361 20.39 22.45 -21.94
N GLN A 362 19.27 22.51 -22.67
CA GLN A 362 18.94 21.52 -23.69
C GLN A 362 19.99 21.47 -24.80
N LYS A 363 20.53 22.62 -25.19
CA LYS A 363 21.57 22.71 -26.24
C LYS A 363 22.99 22.56 -25.70
N THR A 364 23.26 23.10 -24.52
CA THR A 364 24.61 23.17 -23.96
C THR A 364 25.00 21.92 -23.14
N GLY A 365 23.98 21.16 -22.65
CA GLY A 365 24.20 20.08 -21.69
C GLY A 365 24.87 20.57 -20.39
N GLY A 366 24.76 21.89 -20.09
CA GLY A 366 25.38 22.49 -18.92
C GLY A 366 26.90 22.69 -18.98
N LYS A 367 27.51 22.58 -20.17
CA LYS A 367 28.96 22.74 -20.35
C LYS A 367 29.39 24.18 -20.53
N TRP A 368 28.49 25.04 -21.00
CA TRP A 368 28.78 26.45 -21.24
C TRP A 368 27.50 27.30 -21.17
N ILE A 369 27.65 28.61 -20.92
CA ILE A 369 26.59 29.58 -20.85
C ILE A 369 27.07 30.94 -21.37
N TYR A 370 26.14 31.80 -21.84
CA TYR A 370 26.50 33.20 -22.17
C TYR A 370 26.39 34.07 -20.95
N VAL A 371 27.51 34.72 -20.59
CA VAL A 371 27.62 35.66 -19.50
C VAL A 371 27.55 37.08 -20.07
N VAL A 372 26.66 37.90 -19.60
CA VAL A 372 26.48 39.30 -19.99
C VAL A 372 27.62 40.15 -19.41
N ALA A 373 28.32 40.88 -20.24
CA ALA A 373 29.40 41.76 -19.80
C ALA A 373 28.87 42.85 -18.85
N PRO A 374 29.66 43.31 -17.84
CA PRO A 374 29.24 44.33 -16.87
C PRO A 374 28.77 45.64 -17.51
N GLU A 375 29.38 46.02 -18.65
CA GLU A 375 29.05 47.21 -19.42
C GLU A 375 27.70 47.08 -20.13
N GLY A 376 27.10 45.90 -20.19
CA GLY A 376 25.94 45.62 -21.05
C GLY A 376 26.31 45.52 -22.51
N GLY A 377 25.33 45.34 -23.36
CA GLY A 377 25.50 45.38 -24.84
C GLY A 377 26.11 44.14 -25.48
N LYS A 378 26.79 43.27 -24.73
CA LYS A 378 27.32 41.97 -25.25
C LYS A 378 27.27 40.87 -24.21
N ALA A 379 27.20 39.63 -24.70
CA ALA A 379 27.38 38.46 -23.83
C ALA A 379 28.42 37.55 -24.49
N VAL A 380 29.24 36.91 -23.61
CA VAL A 380 30.37 36.07 -24.01
C VAL A 380 30.11 34.65 -23.55
N LYS A 381 30.39 33.69 -24.44
CA LYS A 381 30.36 32.26 -24.17
C LYS A 381 31.43 31.93 -23.14
N ARG A 382 31.03 31.30 -22.02
CA ARG A 382 31.92 30.88 -20.95
C ARG A 382 31.65 29.41 -20.60
N GLU A 383 32.69 28.64 -20.44
CA GLU A 383 32.59 27.28 -19.95
C GLU A 383 32.20 27.27 -18.48
N ILE A 384 31.29 26.37 -18.13
CA ILE A 384 30.81 26.17 -16.77
C ILE A 384 30.76 24.69 -16.45
N ARG A 385 30.73 24.39 -15.16
CA ARG A 385 30.47 23.05 -14.68
C ARG A 385 29.26 23.06 -13.75
N ILE A 386 28.18 22.42 -14.20
CA ILE A 386 26.97 22.25 -13.40
C ILE A 386 27.13 20.99 -12.55
N GLY A 387 26.73 21.09 -11.28
CA GLY A 387 26.65 20.01 -10.32
C GLY A 387 25.25 19.42 -10.23
N ARG A 388 24.67 19.47 -9.02
CA ARG A 388 23.32 19.00 -8.73
C ARG A 388 22.27 19.92 -9.33
N GLN A 389 21.08 19.40 -9.50
CA GLN A 389 19.93 20.17 -10.03
C GLN A 389 18.66 19.83 -9.25
N ASN A 390 17.84 20.85 -9.03
CA ASN A 390 16.49 20.70 -8.51
C ASN A 390 15.47 21.27 -9.50
N PRO A 391 14.16 21.21 -9.26
CA PRO A 391 13.15 21.76 -10.18
C PRO A 391 13.28 23.25 -10.52
N GLN A 392 13.98 24.03 -9.70
CA GLN A 392 14.07 25.50 -9.85
C GLN A 392 15.46 25.99 -10.28
N PHE A 393 16.55 25.35 -9.81
CA PHE A 393 17.92 25.82 -9.96
C PHE A 393 18.88 24.72 -10.42
N TYR A 394 19.97 25.15 -11.04
CA TYR A 394 21.19 24.39 -11.20
C TYR A 394 22.24 24.90 -10.21
N GLU A 395 22.94 24.01 -9.56
CA GLU A 395 24.17 24.29 -8.81
C GLU A 395 25.33 24.46 -9.80
N VAL A 396 26.09 25.55 -9.67
CA VAL A 396 27.28 25.80 -10.47
C VAL A 396 28.53 25.54 -9.62
N LEU A 397 29.33 24.61 -10.07
CA LEU A 397 30.57 24.23 -9.36
C LEU A 397 31.75 25.12 -9.77
N GLU A 398 31.82 25.51 -11.05
CA GLU A 398 32.91 26.30 -11.63
C GLU A 398 32.41 27.16 -12.76
N GLY A 399 33.05 28.32 -12.98
CA GLY A 399 32.91 29.15 -14.17
C GLY A 399 32.02 30.40 -14.00
N LEU A 400 31.29 30.56 -12.88
CA LEU A 400 30.47 31.75 -12.61
C LEU A 400 30.70 32.28 -11.21
N GLU A 401 30.53 33.59 -11.07
CA GLU A 401 30.61 34.32 -9.78
C GLU A 401 29.22 34.92 -9.42
N PRO A 402 28.92 35.02 -8.12
CA PRO A 402 27.70 35.67 -7.67
C PRO A 402 27.61 37.12 -8.16
N GLY A 403 26.42 37.52 -8.64
CA GLY A 403 26.16 38.83 -9.21
C GLY A 403 26.34 38.94 -10.72
N GLU A 404 26.95 37.97 -11.37
CA GLU A 404 27.01 37.91 -12.83
C GLU A 404 25.61 37.70 -13.44
N LYS A 405 25.41 38.19 -14.63
CA LYS A 405 24.17 38.01 -15.38
C LYS A 405 24.37 36.96 -16.50
N VAL A 406 23.50 35.98 -16.58
CA VAL A 406 23.58 34.90 -17.56
C VAL A 406 22.32 34.79 -18.38
N ILE A 407 22.42 34.33 -19.61
CA ILE A 407 21.27 34.13 -20.50
C ILE A 407 20.74 32.70 -20.27
N THR A 408 19.51 32.60 -19.79
CA THR A 408 18.85 31.30 -19.46
C THR A 408 17.82 30.86 -20.49
N SER A 409 17.54 31.71 -21.51
CA SER A 409 16.69 31.33 -22.66
C SER A 409 17.35 30.29 -23.58
N GLY A 410 16.59 29.75 -24.53
CA GLY A 410 17.11 28.79 -25.52
C GLY A 410 18.16 29.37 -26.46
N TYR A 411 19.13 28.55 -26.87
CA TYR A 411 20.25 28.94 -27.71
C TYR A 411 20.13 28.43 -29.13
N ASP A 412 18.96 28.01 -29.57
CA ASP A 412 18.73 27.37 -30.86
C ASP A 412 19.15 28.27 -32.06
N ASN A 413 18.96 29.59 -31.91
CA ASN A 413 19.23 30.59 -32.95
C ASN A 413 20.64 31.20 -32.84
N PHE A 414 21.50 30.80 -31.89
CA PHE A 414 22.78 31.45 -31.67
C PHE A 414 23.94 30.77 -32.42
N GLY A 415 23.72 29.59 -33.00
CA GLY A 415 24.78 28.82 -33.68
C GLY A 415 25.98 28.56 -32.75
N ASP A 416 27.19 28.58 -33.34
CA ASP A 416 28.46 28.40 -32.61
C ASP A 416 29.17 29.73 -32.30
N ASN A 417 28.43 30.84 -32.26
CA ASN A 417 29.00 32.15 -32.04
C ASN A 417 29.52 32.29 -30.58
N GLU A 418 30.70 32.91 -30.45
CA GLU A 418 31.34 33.12 -29.14
C GLU A 418 30.86 34.37 -28.42
N VAL A 419 30.41 35.39 -29.18
CA VAL A 419 29.95 36.66 -28.64
C VAL A 419 28.58 37.02 -29.22
N LEU A 420 27.65 37.38 -28.35
CA LEU A 420 26.36 37.92 -28.72
C LEU A 420 26.39 39.46 -28.50
N VAL A 421 26.00 40.23 -29.53
CA VAL A 421 25.91 41.70 -29.43
C VAL A 421 24.44 42.09 -29.42
N PHE A 422 24.01 42.87 -28.43
CA PHE A 422 22.62 43.26 -28.28
C PHE A 422 22.29 44.46 -29.18
N LEU A 423 21.19 44.39 -29.91
CA LEU A 423 20.74 45.46 -30.82
C LEU A 423 19.98 46.57 -30.13
N SER A 424 19.60 46.42 -28.84
CA SER A 424 18.92 47.44 -28.04
C SER A 424 19.52 47.51 -26.61
N LEU A 425 19.73 48.71 -26.07
CA LEU A 425 20.16 48.99 -24.71
C LEU A 425 18.93 49.24 -23.82
N PRO A 426 19.03 49.09 -22.50
CA PRO A 426 19.50 48.00 -21.66
C PRO A 426 18.30 47.19 -21.15
N VAL A 427 18.53 45.93 -20.94
CA VAL A 427 17.59 45.04 -20.25
C VAL A 427 17.25 45.61 -18.89
N LYS A 428 16.02 46.08 -18.72
CA LYS A 428 15.48 46.26 -17.35
C LYS A 428 15.50 44.87 -16.69
N PRO A 429 16.01 44.71 -15.47
CA PRO A 429 15.91 43.47 -14.76
C PRO A 429 14.41 43.08 -14.72
N ALA A 430 14.09 41.86 -15.10
CA ALA A 430 12.74 41.35 -14.99
C ALA A 430 12.33 41.53 -13.51
N MET A 431 11.42 42.46 -13.28
CA MET A 431 10.79 42.59 -11.97
C MET A 431 10.02 41.28 -11.77
N THR A 432 10.63 40.41 -11.01
CA THR A 432 9.87 39.37 -10.34
C THR A 432 8.80 40.11 -9.54
N ARG A 433 7.56 40.04 -9.97
CA ARG A 433 6.42 40.50 -9.19
C ARG A 433 6.44 39.69 -7.89
N ILE A 434 7.14 40.20 -6.93
CA ILE A 434 6.94 39.86 -5.53
C ILE A 434 5.59 40.49 -5.20
N TYR A 435 4.54 39.70 -5.14
CA TYR A 435 3.32 40.12 -4.47
C TYR A 435 3.70 40.35 -3.01
N PRO A 436 3.61 41.58 -2.48
CA PRO A 436 3.78 41.76 -1.06
C PRO A 436 2.59 41.11 -0.38
N TYR A 437 2.85 40.06 0.40
CA TYR A 437 1.89 39.61 1.39
C TYR A 437 1.57 40.78 2.33
N THR A 438 0.44 41.41 2.09
CA THR A 438 -0.15 42.35 3.04
C THR A 438 -0.67 41.50 4.20
N VAL A 439 0.11 41.47 5.25
CA VAL A 439 -0.36 41.03 6.57
C VAL A 439 -1.46 42.00 7.00
N ILE A 440 -2.71 41.57 6.98
CA ILE A 440 -3.83 42.28 7.58
C ILE A 440 -3.79 41.93 9.08
N PRO A 441 -3.57 42.89 9.99
CA PRO A 441 -3.68 42.60 11.42
C PRO A 441 -5.16 42.41 11.77
N SER A 442 -5.45 41.31 12.44
CA SER A 442 -6.73 41.01 13.06
C SER A 442 -7.07 42.13 14.09
N LEU A 443 -8.06 42.93 13.79
CA LEU A 443 -8.73 43.79 14.75
C LEU A 443 -9.96 43.09 15.29
N SER A 444 -9.84 42.65 16.52
CA SER A 444 -10.96 42.33 17.39
C SER A 444 -11.92 43.50 17.53
N ARG A 445 -13.21 43.29 17.25
CA ARG A 445 -14.24 44.14 17.90
C ARG A 445 -15.53 43.36 18.07
N ASN A 446 -15.78 42.97 19.30
CA ASN A 446 -17.09 42.83 19.89
C ASN A 446 -17.97 44.04 19.58
N GLN A 447 -19.17 43.82 19.11
CA GLN A 447 -20.36 44.52 19.65
C GLN A 447 -21.66 43.82 19.18
N ARG A 448 -22.40 43.44 20.17
CA ARG A 448 -23.85 43.16 20.11
C ARG A 448 -24.59 44.37 19.52
N ILE A 449 -25.72 44.14 18.89
CA ILE A 449 -27.00 44.79 19.19
C ILE A 449 -28.12 44.11 18.36
N CYS A 450 -29.22 43.93 19.07
CA CYS A 450 -30.54 43.38 18.71
C CYS A 450 -31.30 44.19 17.66
N HIS A 451 -32.28 43.57 17.17
CA HIS A 451 -33.70 43.94 16.84
C HIS A 451 -34.07 43.41 15.45
N SER A 452 -35.00 42.66 15.34
CA SER A 452 -36.43 42.56 15.57
C SER A 452 -37.18 42.44 14.23
N GLU A 453 -38.02 41.45 14.24
CA GLU A 453 -39.40 41.43 13.76
C GLU A 453 -39.77 41.29 12.29
N ARG A 454 -40.66 40.29 12.14
CA ARG A 454 -41.89 40.21 11.30
C ARG A 454 -41.68 39.94 9.80
N SER A 455 -42.38 39.10 9.16
CA SER A 455 -43.69 38.47 9.36
C SER A 455 -43.99 37.55 8.17
N ARG A 456 -44.79 36.52 8.45
CA ARG A 456 -45.85 35.95 7.60
C ARG A 456 -45.45 35.45 6.20
N GLY A 457 -45.85 34.37 5.76
CA GLY A 457 -46.99 33.52 5.99
C GLY A 457 -47.05 32.40 4.97
N ILE A 458 -47.53 31.33 5.42
CA ILE A 458 -48.75 30.65 4.93
C ILE A 458 -48.69 30.01 3.53
N PHE A 459 -48.93 28.74 3.54
CA PHE A 459 -49.79 27.83 2.78
C PHE A 459 -49.13 26.66 2.03
N ASN A 460 -49.43 25.49 2.55
CA ASN A 460 -50.08 24.32 1.92
C ASN A 460 -49.50 23.72 0.63
N SER A 461 -49.05 22.53 0.67
CA SER A 461 -49.79 21.28 0.42
C SER A 461 -48.89 20.10 0.80
#